data_d6631992b130d4936be464c7f2dfd93d
#
_entry.id   d6631992b130d4936be464c7f2dfd93d
#
_cell.length_a   1.000
_cell.length_b   1.000
_cell.length_c   1.000
_cell.angle_alpha   90.00
_cell.angle_beta   90.00
_cell.angle_gamma   90.00
#
_symmetry.space_group_name_H-M   'P 1'
#
loop_
_entity.id
_entity.type
_entity.pdbx_description
1 polymer ?
#
loop_
_entity_poly.entity_id
_entity_poly.type
_entity_poly.pdbx_seq_one_letter_code
_entity_poly.pdbx_strand_id
1 'polypeptide(L)'
;MKSRIEAGVELIARLSEKTSLRRLDEKMFQRGLRNTDVVEIIGDVSVGKTCLLSRMLAKCILPTCYRNIPLEGCGASAVLINNDHHFQSTKLVERMTGIVTEICLDKIPKTFAINMDAINLVVRDYLKNLHVIDCYDSEQFLLTLSTLDDVFLNKADIALLAIDSITAYYWEDRENETATSVDSYVEKILKIIRKHTSRFNVVTMYTRVQNADVIRRRCCKERMTRGVNYRIDLHNIDRTLEFEYTLKTM
;
A
#
# COMPACT_ATOMS: atom_id res chain seq x y z
N MET A 1 5.40 26.97 -3.35
CA MET A 1 6.43 25.91 -3.23
C MET A 1 7.80 26.55 -3.30
N LYS A 2 8.67 26.37 -2.32
CA LYS A 2 10.08 26.79 -2.44
C LYS A 2 10.82 25.74 -3.24
N SER A 3 11.33 26.08 -4.41
CA SER A 3 12.26 25.22 -5.17
C SER A 3 13.52 25.02 -4.31
N ARG A 4 13.87 23.75 -4.06
CA ARG A 4 15.10 23.42 -3.35
C ARG A 4 16.19 23.15 -4.39
N ILE A 5 17.27 23.92 -4.35
CA ILE A 5 18.47 23.65 -5.15
C ILE A 5 19.33 22.75 -4.26
N GLU A 6 19.63 21.53 -4.73
CA GLU A 6 20.54 20.59 -4.04
C GLU A 6 21.59 20.08 -5.03
N ALA A 7 22.77 19.74 -4.54
CA ALA A 7 23.81 19.12 -5.36
C ALA A 7 23.40 17.70 -5.78
N GLY A 8 23.82 17.25 -6.98
CA GLY A 8 23.48 15.90 -7.48
C GLY A 8 23.91 14.78 -6.52
N VAL A 9 25.00 14.95 -5.78
CA VAL A 9 25.47 14.00 -4.76
C VAL A 9 24.51 13.94 -3.57
N GLU A 10 23.99 15.07 -3.11
CA GLU A 10 23.00 15.15 -2.03
C GLU A 10 21.68 14.49 -2.44
N LEU A 11 21.25 14.72 -3.69
CA LEU A 11 20.09 14.05 -4.27
C LEU A 11 20.24 12.52 -4.28
N ILE A 12 21.40 12.02 -4.75
CA ILE A 12 21.70 10.59 -4.78
C ILE A 12 21.72 10.02 -3.36
N ALA A 13 22.39 10.67 -2.42
CA ALA A 13 22.44 10.25 -1.03
C ALA A 13 21.03 10.15 -0.43
N ARG A 14 20.20 11.18 -0.61
CA ARG A 14 18.81 11.23 -0.14
C ARG A 14 17.94 10.14 -0.74
N LEU A 15 18.12 9.80 -2.03
CA LEU A 15 17.38 8.74 -2.71
C LEU A 15 17.88 7.33 -2.34
N SER A 16 19.12 7.19 -1.88
CA SER A 16 19.69 5.92 -1.45
C SER A 16 19.35 5.54 0.00
N GLU A 17 19.07 6.52 0.86
CA GLU A 17 18.73 6.32 2.27
C GLU A 17 17.26 5.93 2.52
N LYS A 18 16.58 5.34 1.52
CA LYS A 18 15.18 4.96 1.67
C LYS A 18 14.95 3.90 2.73
N THR A 19 13.89 4.12 3.51
CA THR A 19 13.41 3.15 4.49
C THR A 19 12.99 1.86 3.79
N SER A 20 13.51 0.74 4.25
CA SER A 20 13.20 -0.57 3.70
C SER A 20 11.88 -1.10 4.27
N LEU A 21 10.97 -1.56 3.40
CA LEU A 21 9.74 -2.25 3.78
C LEU A 21 9.91 -3.76 3.99
N ARG A 22 11.14 -4.24 4.14
CA ARG A 22 11.42 -5.67 4.29
C ARG A 22 10.69 -6.31 5.47
N ARG A 23 10.41 -5.53 6.52
CA ARG A 23 9.72 -5.98 7.73
C ARG A 23 8.25 -5.54 7.80
N LEU A 24 7.67 -5.11 6.70
CA LEU A 24 6.31 -4.55 6.70
C LEU A 24 5.28 -5.51 7.31
N ASP A 25 5.35 -6.79 6.96
CA ASP A 25 4.59 -7.87 7.61
C ASP A 25 5.35 -9.20 7.45
N GLU A 26 6.12 -9.57 8.48
CA GLU A 26 6.98 -10.76 8.44
C GLU A 26 6.16 -12.07 8.40
N LYS A 27 4.93 -12.05 8.92
CA LYS A 27 4.03 -13.22 8.86
C LYS A 27 3.56 -13.46 7.44
N MET A 28 3.23 -12.40 6.71
CA MET A 28 2.74 -12.47 5.33
C MET A 28 3.90 -12.59 4.33
N PHE A 29 4.95 -11.79 4.48
CA PHE A 29 6.08 -11.76 3.57
C PHE A 29 7.33 -12.38 4.21
N GLN A 30 7.38 -13.69 4.34
CA GLN A 30 8.47 -14.42 5.03
C GLN A 30 9.87 -14.11 4.48
N ARG A 31 10.01 -13.83 3.17
CA ARG A 31 11.27 -13.42 2.53
C ARG A 31 11.53 -11.92 2.63
N GLY A 32 10.57 -11.15 3.17
CA GLY A 32 10.55 -9.70 3.17
C GLY A 32 10.31 -9.10 1.78
N LEU A 33 9.78 -7.89 1.75
CA LEU A 33 9.58 -7.13 0.51
C LEU A 33 10.88 -6.46 0.07
N ARG A 34 11.15 -6.50 -1.24
CA ARG A 34 12.22 -5.73 -1.88
C ARG A 34 11.68 -4.38 -2.33
N ASN A 35 12.52 -3.39 -2.41
CA ASN A 35 12.14 -2.00 -2.71
C ASN A 35 11.49 -1.76 -4.08
N THR A 36 11.34 -2.74 -4.92
CA THR A 36 10.68 -2.59 -6.23
C THR A 36 9.59 -3.63 -6.45
N ASP A 37 9.26 -4.38 -5.39
CA ASP A 37 8.24 -5.43 -5.48
C ASP A 37 6.86 -4.82 -5.72
N VAL A 38 6.06 -5.59 -6.47
CA VAL A 38 4.67 -5.30 -6.76
C VAL A 38 3.81 -6.35 -6.08
N VAL A 39 2.90 -5.90 -5.23
CA VAL A 39 1.95 -6.72 -4.47
C VAL A 39 0.54 -6.47 -4.99
N GLU A 40 -0.11 -7.51 -5.46
CA GLU A 40 -1.51 -7.50 -5.88
C GLU A 40 -2.39 -8.08 -4.79
N ILE A 41 -3.43 -7.35 -4.39
CA ILE A 41 -4.48 -7.80 -3.46
C ILE A 41 -5.74 -8.01 -4.29
N ILE A 42 -6.13 -9.27 -4.48
CA ILE A 42 -7.29 -9.64 -5.28
C ILE A 42 -8.32 -10.37 -4.42
N GLY A 43 -9.58 -10.21 -4.75
CA GLY A 43 -10.70 -10.88 -4.09
C GLY A 43 -12.04 -10.31 -4.52
N ASP A 44 -13.11 -10.94 -4.09
CA ASP A 44 -14.48 -10.51 -4.38
C ASP A 44 -14.81 -9.14 -3.76
N VAL A 45 -15.95 -8.60 -4.11
CA VAL A 45 -16.44 -7.36 -3.50
C VAL A 45 -16.65 -7.57 -2.00
N SER A 46 -16.28 -6.57 -1.20
CA SER A 46 -16.46 -6.52 0.25
C SER A 46 -15.70 -7.57 1.09
N VAL A 47 -14.74 -8.31 0.53
CA VAL A 47 -13.90 -9.26 1.30
C VAL A 47 -12.81 -8.60 2.15
N GLY A 48 -12.71 -7.28 2.17
CA GLY A 48 -11.77 -6.54 3.02
C GLY A 48 -10.46 -6.11 2.35
N LYS A 49 -10.39 -6.01 1.02
CA LYS A 49 -9.19 -5.56 0.28
C LYS A 49 -8.65 -4.22 0.75
N THR A 50 -9.50 -3.18 0.79
CA THR A 50 -9.18 -1.85 1.33
C THR A 50 -8.75 -1.93 2.80
N CYS A 51 -9.35 -2.85 3.58
CA CYS A 51 -9.04 -3.07 4.97
C CYS A 51 -7.61 -3.63 5.14
N LEU A 52 -7.22 -4.62 4.32
CA LEU A 52 -5.87 -5.17 4.31
C LEU A 52 -4.86 -4.11 3.83
N LEU A 53 -5.17 -3.38 2.75
CA LEU A 53 -4.32 -2.30 2.26
C LEU A 53 -4.10 -1.23 3.33
N SER A 54 -5.16 -0.83 4.06
CA SER A 54 -5.08 0.11 5.18
C SER A 54 -4.20 -0.41 6.32
N ARG A 55 -4.20 -1.73 6.59
CA ARG A 55 -3.28 -2.34 7.57
C ARG A 55 -1.82 -2.23 7.11
N MET A 56 -1.55 -2.45 5.82
CA MET A 56 -0.20 -2.29 5.28
C MET A 56 0.26 -0.83 5.33
N LEU A 57 -0.64 0.12 5.02
CA LEU A 57 -0.38 1.55 5.18
C LEU A 57 -0.06 1.92 6.63
N ALA A 58 -0.86 1.45 7.60
CA ALA A 58 -0.63 1.68 9.02
C ALA A 58 0.76 1.18 9.46
N LYS A 59 1.12 -0.07 9.11
CA LYS A 59 2.45 -0.63 9.41
C LYS A 59 3.59 0.10 8.69
N CYS A 60 3.36 0.59 7.47
CA CYS A 60 4.36 1.36 6.74
C CYS A 60 4.70 2.67 7.46
N ILE A 61 3.68 3.43 7.88
CA ILE A 61 3.87 4.77 8.44
C ILE A 61 4.16 4.80 9.94
N LEU A 62 3.73 3.79 10.71
CA LEU A 62 4.05 3.71 12.14
C LEU A 62 5.56 3.62 12.38
N PRO A 63 6.09 4.16 13.49
CA PRO A 63 7.51 4.11 13.79
C PRO A 63 7.97 2.68 14.13
N THR A 64 9.27 2.44 13.98
CA THR A 64 9.90 1.17 14.39
C THR A 64 9.93 0.98 15.89
N CYS A 65 9.97 2.06 16.65
CA CYS A 65 9.93 2.03 18.12
C CYS A 65 9.27 3.29 18.69
N TYR A 66 8.70 3.14 19.87
CA TYR A 66 8.17 4.24 20.67
C TYR A 66 8.56 4.04 22.13
N ARG A 67 9.25 5.04 22.74
CA ARG A 67 9.72 4.99 24.13
C ARG A 67 10.44 3.67 24.48
N ASN A 68 11.34 3.20 23.62
CA ASN A 68 12.05 1.93 23.72
C ASN A 68 11.18 0.66 23.57
N ILE A 69 9.89 0.80 23.23
CA ILE A 69 9.03 -0.32 22.88
C ILE A 69 9.13 -0.50 21.35
N PRO A 70 9.65 -1.64 20.85
CA PRO A 70 9.64 -1.89 19.42
C PRO A 70 8.21 -2.07 18.94
N LEU A 71 7.78 -1.20 18.01
CA LEU A 71 6.54 -1.29 17.29
C LEU A 71 6.77 -2.05 15.98
N GLU A 72 5.73 -2.63 15.42
CA GLU A 72 5.80 -3.33 14.12
C GLU A 72 5.70 -2.37 12.93
N GLY A 73 6.16 -1.14 13.08
CA GLY A 73 6.15 -0.12 12.03
C GLY A 73 7.47 -0.04 11.27
N CYS A 74 7.42 0.54 10.06
CA CYS A 74 8.61 0.76 9.23
C CYS A 74 9.17 2.19 9.36
N GLY A 75 8.37 3.16 9.86
CA GLY A 75 8.75 4.58 9.94
C GLY A 75 8.94 5.23 8.58
N ALA A 76 8.27 4.73 7.54
CA ALA A 76 8.37 5.23 6.18
C ALA A 76 7.16 6.10 5.83
N SER A 77 7.28 6.85 4.73
CA SER A 77 6.13 7.53 4.14
C SER A 77 5.46 6.68 3.06
N ALA A 78 4.15 6.91 2.87
CA ALA A 78 3.35 6.24 1.87
C ALA A 78 2.52 7.24 1.05
N VAL A 79 2.27 6.89 -0.21
CA VAL A 79 1.27 7.55 -1.06
C VAL A 79 0.13 6.56 -1.30
N LEU A 80 -1.11 7.00 -1.10
CA LEU A 80 -2.31 6.29 -1.48
C LEU A 80 -3.00 7.03 -2.63
N ILE A 81 -3.16 6.38 -3.77
CA ILE A 81 -4.07 6.81 -4.83
C ILE A 81 -5.41 6.14 -4.57
N ASN A 82 -6.42 6.95 -4.25
CA ASN A 82 -7.75 6.49 -3.84
C ASN A 82 -8.73 6.72 -4.99
N ASN A 83 -8.96 5.68 -5.78
CA ASN A 83 -9.84 5.71 -6.96
C ASN A 83 -11.27 5.27 -6.64
N ASP A 84 -11.44 4.31 -5.71
CA ASP A 84 -12.76 3.78 -5.34
C ASP A 84 -13.45 4.58 -4.22
N HIS A 85 -12.76 5.53 -3.61
CA HIS A 85 -13.24 6.39 -2.52
C HIS A 85 -13.77 5.62 -1.29
N HIS A 86 -13.37 4.35 -1.12
CA HIS A 86 -13.74 3.53 0.04
C HIS A 86 -12.78 3.69 1.23
N PHE A 87 -11.62 4.30 0.99
CA PHE A 87 -10.66 4.58 2.06
C PHE A 87 -11.20 5.64 3.02
N GLN A 88 -11.08 5.37 4.33
CA GLN A 88 -11.48 6.27 5.39
C GLN A 88 -10.32 6.50 6.35
N SER A 89 -9.87 7.75 6.47
CA SER A 89 -8.77 8.13 7.36
C SER A 89 -9.07 7.82 8.83
N THR A 90 -10.32 7.93 9.26
CA THR A 90 -10.77 7.57 10.62
C THR A 90 -10.51 6.09 10.92
N LYS A 91 -10.85 5.19 10.00
CA LYS A 91 -10.56 3.75 10.14
C LYS A 91 -9.07 3.44 10.15
N LEU A 92 -8.26 4.21 9.42
CA LEU A 92 -6.81 4.07 9.50
C LEU A 92 -6.28 4.47 10.88
N VAL A 93 -6.75 5.58 11.43
CA VAL A 93 -6.40 6.04 12.80
C VAL A 93 -6.77 4.98 13.83
N GLU A 94 -8.00 4.45 13.79
CA GLU A 94 -8.44 3.37 14.67
C GLU A 94 -7.52 2.14 14.57
N ARG A 95 -7.12 1.77 13.37
CA ARG A 95 -6.22 0.64 13.12
C ARG A 95 -4.81 0.90 13.65
N MET A 96 -4.25 2.08 13.41
CA MET A 96 -2.95 2.47 13.96
C MET A 96 -2.97 2.45 15.48
N THR A 97 -4.01 3.01 16.09
CA THR A 97 -4.22 3.00 17.54
C THR A 97 -4.32 1.56 18.06
N GLY A 98 -5.08 0.70 17.39
CA GLY A 98 -5.21 -0.72 17.73
C GLY A 98 -3.85 -1.45 17.72
N ILE A 99 -3.06 -1.30 16.66
CA ILE A 99 -1.72 -1.92 16.54
C ILE A 99 -0.81 -1.48 17.70
N VAL A 100 -0.74 -0.17 17.97
CA VAL A 100 0.11 0.36 19.05
C VAL A 100 -0.36 -0.11 20.42
N THR A 101 -1.68 -0.12 20.64
CA THR A 101 -2.27 -0.56 21.92
C THR A 101 -2.01 -2.04 22.17
N GLU A 102 -2.21 -2.90 21.17
CA GLU A 102 -1.96 -4.35 21.26
C GLU A 102 -0.50 -4.63 21.64
N ILE A 103 0.44 -4.00 20.94
CA ILE A 103 1.87 -4.15 21.26
C ILE A 103 2.23 -3.62 22.64
N CYS A 104 1.62 -2.51 23.08
CA CYS A 104 1.84 -1.98 24.41
C CYS A 104 1.29 -2.93 25.48
N LEU A 105 0.12 -3.53 25.27
CA LEU A 105 -0.48 -4.51 26.19
C LEU A 105 0.39 -5.76 26.34
N ASP A 106 1.01 -6.22 25.25
CA ASP A 106 1.87 -7.40 25.28
C ASP A 106 3.23 -7.16 25.96
N LYS A 107 3.79 -5.96 25.82
CA LYS A 107 5.17 -5.67 26.23
C LYS A 107 5.31 -4.88 27.50
N ILE A 108 4.25 -4.19 27.93
CA ILE A 108 4.25 -3.39 29.17
C ILE A 108 3.72 -4.25 30.32
N PRO A 109 4.41 -4.31 31.47
CA PRO A 109 3.89 -4.99 32.66
C PRO A 109 2.51 -4.43 33.04
N LYS A 110 1.57 -5.29 33.37
CA LYS A 110 0.16 -4.94 33.73
C LYS A 110 0.03 -3.93 34.86
N THR A 111 1.12 -3.63 35.58
CA THR A 111 1.19 -2.64 36.65
C THR A 111 1.26 -1.19 36.12
N PHE A 112 1.57 -0.99 34.85
CA PHE A 112 1.62 0.35 34.25
C PHE A 112 0.36 0.61 33.43
N ALA A 113 -0.32 1.71 33.72
CA ALA A 113 -1.45 2.17 32.94
C ALA A 113 -0.99 2.61 31.54
N ILE A 114 -1.68 2.12 30.50
CA ILE A 114 -1.45 2.58 29.13
C ILE A 114 -1.98 4.00 29.01
N ASN A 115 -1.10 4.93 28.64
CA ASN A 115 -1.49 6.31 28.41
C ASN A 115 -2.04 6.46 26.98
N MET A 116 -3.36 6.48 26.83
CA MET A 116 -4.05 6.64 25.54
C MET A 116 -3.74 7.97 24.86
N ASP A 117 -3.54 9.05 25.61
CA ASP A 117 -3.18 10.36 25.04
C ASP A 117 -1.80 10.29 24.37
N ALA A 118 -0.87 9.56 24.98
CA ALA A 118 0.44 9.34 24.37
C ALA A 118 0.36 8.50 23.09
N ILE A 119 -0.50 7.48 23.04
CA ILE A 119 -0.74 6.70 21.82
C ILE A 119 -1.35 7.57 20.74
N ASN A 120 -2.38 8.35 21.07
CA ASN A 120 -3.04 9.26 20.13
C ASN A 120 -2.05 10.30 19.55
N LEU A 121 -1.11 10.79 20.37
CA LEU A 121 -0.07 11.70 19.91
C LEU A 121 0.84 11.04 18.87
N VAL A 122 1.29 9.80 19.14
CA VAL A 122 2.10 9.02 18.20
C VAL A 122 1.37 8.81 16.89
N VAL A 123 0.13 8.32 16.95
CA VAL A 123 -0.69 8.08 15.75
C VAL A 123 -0.84 9.37 14.93
N ARG A 124 -1.13 10.49 15.58
CA ARG A 124 -1.27 11.80 14.93
C ARG A 124 0.02 12.26 14.26
N ASP A 125 1.17 12.07 14.91
CA ASP A 125 2.46 12.49 14.40
C ASP A 125 2.87 11.67 13.17
N TYR A 126 2.62 10.37 13.19
CA TYR A 126 2.99 9.49 12.08
C TYR A 126 1.95 9.45 10.95
N LEU A 127 0.71 9.86 11.20
CA LEU A 127 -0.31 10.02 10.13
C LEU A 127 0.14 11.05 9.07
N LYS A 128 1.01 12.00 9.41
CA LYS A 128 1.60 12.98 8.48
C LYS A 128 2.45 12.33 7.37
N ASN A 129 2.87 11.08 7.57
CA ASN A 129 3.65 10.31 6.60
C ASN A 129 2.77 9.66 5.52
N LEU A 130 1.43 9.76 5.64
CA LEU A 130 0.51 9.33 4.60
C LEU A 130 0.09 10.50 3.73
N HIS A 131 0.24 10.34 2.41
CA HIS A 131 -0.23 11.27 1.39
C HIS A 131 -1.33 10.61 0.59
N VAL A 132 -2.53 11.17 0.62
CA VAL A 132 -3.69 10.66 -0.12
C VAL A 132 -3.92 11.54 -1.34
N ILE A 133 -4.11 10.91 -2.49
CA ILE A 133 -4.47 11.54 -3.76
C ILE A 133 -5.78 10.90 -4.20
N ASP A 134 -6.86 11.67 -4.18
CA ASP A 134 -8.15 11.24 -4.69
C ASP A 134 -8.22 11.49 -6.19
N CYS A 135 -8.53 10.45 -6.98
CA CYS A 135 -8.79 10.56 -8.40
C CYS A 135 -10.26 10.22 -8.64
N TYR A 136 -10.94 11.00 -9.48
CA TYR A 136 -12.39 10.87 -9.71
C TYR A 136 -12.72 10.35 -11.12
N ASP A 137 -11.71 10.27 -11.99
CA ASP A 137 -11.84 9.77 -13.36
C ASP A 137 -10.52 9.18 -13.86
N SER A 138 -10.56 8.53 -15.00
CA SER A 138 -9.40 7.90 -15.64
C SER A 138 -8.31 8.90 -16.02
N GLU A 139 -8.68 10.11 -16.47
CA GLU A 139 -7.72 11.14 -16.90
C GLU A 139 -6.90 11.63 -15.70
N GLN A 140 -7.56 11.90 -14.56
CA GLN A 140 -6.89 12.31 -13.32
C GLN A 140 -5.98 11.20 -12.80
N PHE A 141 -6.42 9.93 -12.88
CA PHE A 141 -5.59 8.80 -12.49
C PHE A 141 -4.33 8.70 -13.36
N LEU A 142 -4.46 8.76 -14.69
CA LEU A 142 -3.31 8.71 -15.60
C LEU A 142 -2.38 9.93 -15.42
N LEU A 143 -2.94 11.11 -15.21
CA LEU A 143 -2.17 12.32 -14.91
C LEU A 143 -1.39 12.15 -13.60
N THR A 144 -2.03 11.65 -12.55
CA THR A 144 -1.38 11.35 -11.26
C THR A 144 -0.23 10.37 -11.44
N LEU A 145 -0.43 9.29 -12.21
CA LEU A 145 0.65 8.34 -12.50
C LEU A 145 1.83 8.99 -13.24
N SER A 146 1.56 9.92 -14.16
CA SER A 146 2.62 10.61 -14.92
C SER A 146 3.44 11.60 -14.08
N THR A 147 2.88 12.08 -12.97
CA THR A 147 3.54 13.04 -12.04
C THR A 147 4.19 12.38 -10.83
N LEU A 148 4.20 11.04 -10.76
CA LEU A 148 4.79 10.31 -9.62
C LEU A 148 6.28 10.62 -9.40
N ASP A 149 7.04 10.88 -10.46
CA ASP A 149 8.46 11.24 -10.34
C ASP A 149 8.63 12.51 -9.49
N ASP A 150 7.79 13.52 -9.71
CA ASP A 150 7.82 14.77 -8.95
C ASP A 150 7.47 14.53 -7.47
N VAL A 151 6.49 13.66 -7.21
CA VAL A 151 6.10 13.28 -5.85
C VAL A 151 7.26 12.60 -5.12
N PHE A 152 7.92 11.63 -5.77
CA PHE A 152 9.04 10.88 -5.18
C PHE A 152 10.31 11.71 -5.06
N LEU A 153 10.55 12.66 -5.96
CA LEU A 153 11.66 13.60 -5.86
C LEU A 153 11.48 14.57 -4.70
N ASN A 154 10.28 15.10 -4.51
CA ASN A 154 10.00 16.03 -3.43
C ASN A 154 9.98 15.38 -2.05
N LYS A 155 9.67 14.06 -1.97
CA LYS A 155 9.55 13.27 -0.73
C LYS A 155 10.29 11.95 -0.88
N ALA A 156 11.58 11.98 -0.60
CA ALA A 156 12.47 10.82 -0.75
C ALA A 156 12.20 9.68 0.24
N ASP A 157 11.50 9.95 1.34
CA ASP A 157 11.10 9.01 2.38
C ASP A 157 9.91 8.12 2.01
N ILE A 158 9.23 8.40 0.87
CA ILE A 158 8.15 7.55 0.37
C ILE A 158 8.71 6.19 -0.05
N ALA A 159 8.31 5.13 0.65
CA ALA A 159 8.70 3.76 0.37
C ALA A 159 7.57 2.90 -0.18
N LEU A 160 6.29 3.33 -0.04
CA LEU A 160 5.11 2.60 -0.48
C LEU A 160 4.22 3.48 -1.37
N LEU A 161 3.85 2.94 -2.55
CA LEU A 161 2.76 3.42 -3.38
C LEU A 161 1.60 2.43 -3.27
N ALA A 162 0.48 2.88 -2.72
CA ALA A 162 -0.76 2.10 -2.62
C ALA A 162 -1.79 2.63 -3.61
N ILE A 163 -2.58 1.75 -4.24
CA ILE A 163 -3.64 2.12 -5.20
C ILE A 163 -4.90 1.34 -4.88
N ASP A 164 -5.98 2.03 -4.59
CA ASP A 164 -7.29 1.44 -4.26
C ASP A 164 -8.41 2.04 -5.13
N SER A 165 -8.86 1.39 -6.21
CA SER A 165 -8.33 0.19 -6.86
C SER A 165 -7.71 0.55 -8.22
N ILE A 166 -6.83 -0.34 -8.73
CA ILE A 166 -6.20 -0.16 -10.04
C ILE A 166 -7.20 -0.31 -11.19
N THR A 167 -8.34 -0.95 -10.95
CA THR A 167 -9.38 -1.26 -11.95
C THR A 167 -10.60 -0.38 -11.84
N ALA A 168 -10.57 0.70 -11.03
CA ALA A 168 -11.72 1.58 -10.82
C ALA A 168 -12.33 2.09 -12.14
N TYR A 169 -11.49 2.52 -13.06
CA TYR A 169 -11.91 3.13 -14.34
C TYR A 169 -11.86 2.17 -15.54
N TYR A 170 -11.69 0.86 -15.31
CA TYR A 170 -11.56 -0.12 -16.39
C TYR A 170 -12.74 -0.11 -17.36
N TRP A 171 -13.97 -0.01 -16.85
CA TRP A 171 -15.16 -0.07 -17.68
C TRP A 171 -15.34 1.20 -18.52
N GLU A 172 -15.00 2.37 -17.98
CA GLU A 172 -14.97 3.64 -18.69
C GLU A 172 -13.96 3.63 -19.85
N ASP A 173 -12.72 3.20 -19.54
CA ASP A 173 -11.64 3.12 -20.53
C ASP A 173 -11.91 2.05 -21.60
N ARG A 174 -12.61 0.97 -21.26
CA ARG A 174 -12.96 -0.08 -22.19
C ARG A 174 -13.95 0.37 -23.27
N GLU A 175 -14.86 1.26 -22.96
CA GLU A 175 -15.81 1.82 -23.94
C GLU A 175 -15.08 2.67 -24.98
N ASN A 176 -13.98 3.30 -24.60
CA ASN A 176 -13.21 4.19 -25.44
C ASN A 176 -12.00 3.52 -26.14
N GLU A 177 -11.53 2.41 -25.63
CA GLU A 177 -10.36 1.68 -26.14
C GLU A 177 -10.69 0.23 -26.50
N THR A 178 -9.88 -0.36 -27.40
CA THR A 178 -9.90 -1.80 -27.75
C THR A 178 -9.27 -2.68 -26.65
N ALA A 179 -9.25 -2.27 -25.38
CA ALA A 179 -8.74 -3.07 -24.27
C ALA A 179 -9.61 -4.31 -24.07
N THR A 180 -9.06 -5.49 -24.37
CA THR A 180 -9.83 -6.74 -24.49
C THR A 180 -10.07 -7.44 -23.16
N SER A 181 -9.27 -7.17 -22.12
CA SER A 181 -9.40 -7.82 -20.82
C SER A 181 -8.90 -6.95 -19.67
N VAL A 182 -9.43 -7.20 -18.45
CA VAL A 182 -9.00 -6.54 -17.22
C VAL A 182 -7.50 -6.78 -16.97
N ASP A 183 -7.00 -7.99 -17.23
CA ASP A 183 -5.59 -8.32 -17.02
C ASP A 183 -4.68 -7.50 -17.95
N SER A 184 -5.06 -7.35 -19.23
CA SER A 184 -4.33 -6.50 -20.19
C SER A 184 -4.32 -5.02 -19.75
N TYR A 185 -5.45 -4.53 -19.23
CA TYR A 185 -5.56 -3.19 -18.67
C TYR A 185 -4.62 -2.99 -17.47
N VAL A 186 -4.65 -3.92 -16.52
CA VAL A 186 -3.78 -3.88 -15.33
C VAL A 186 -2.31 -3.93 -15.73
N GLU A 187 -1.93 -4.80 -16.68
CA GLU A 187 -0.55 -4.86 -17.18
C GLU A 187 -0.09 -3.52 -17.81
N LYS A 188 -0.97 -2.84 -18.57
CA LYS A 188 -0.71 -1.52 -19.15
C LYS A 188 -0.42 -0.49 -18.07
N ILE A 189 -1.29 -0.41 -17.05
CA ILE A 189 -1.12 0.52 -15.92
C ILE A 189 0.14 0.19 -15.11
N LEU A 190 0.39 -1.10 -14.80
CA LEU A 190 1.59 -1.51 -14.08
C LEU A 190 2.89 -1.17 -14.82
N LYS A 191 2.88 -1.21 -16.16
CA LYS A 191 4.04 -0.81 -16.96
C LYS A 191 4.36 0.67 -16.76
N ILE A 192 3.33 1.53 -16.66
CA ILE A 192 3.50 2.96 -16.36
C ILE A 192 4.06 3.12 -14.95
N ILE A 193 3.42 2.53 -13.94
CA ILE A 193 3.82 2.62 -12.54
C ILE A 193 5.27 2.19 -12.36
N ARG A 194 5.66 1.02 -12.90
CA ARG A 194 7.02 0.48 -12.75
C ARG A 194 8.10 1.36 -13.37
N LYS A 195 7.80 2.12 -14.40
CA LYS A 195 8.73 3.09 -14.99
C LYS A 195 9.16 4.13 -13.95
N HIS A 196 8.25 4.54 -13.07
CA HIS A 196 8.48 5.53 -12.02
C HIS A 196 9.03 4.87 -10.74
N THR A 197 8.34 3.86 -10.22
CA THR A 197 8.69 3.22 -8.93
C THR A 197 10.06 2.54 -8.92
N SER A 198 10.49 1.95 -10.04
CA SER A 198 11.80 1.31 -10.13
C SER A 198 12.98 2.27 -9.97
N ARG A 199 12.83 3.52 -10.41
CA ARG A 199 13.87 4.56 -10.26
C ARG A 199 14.02 5.03 -8.82
N PHE A 200 12.93 5.01 -8.07
CA PHE A 200 12.85 5.55 -6.72
C PHE A 200 12.81 4.48 -5.63
N ASN A 201 13.01 3.20 -5.96
CA ASN A 201 12.99 2.11 -5.00
C ASN A 201 11.71 2.09 -4.14
N VAL A 202 10.55 2.22 -4.77
CA VAL A 202 9.23 2.25 -4.12
C VAL A 202 8.52 0.92 -4.33
N VAL A 203 8.02 0.32 -3.26
CA VAL A 203 7.12 -0.85 -3.31
C VAL A 203 5.75 -0.39 -3.80
N THR A 204 5.14 -1.17 -4.68
CA THR A 204 3.77 -0.92 -5.15
C THR A 204 2.83 -1.95 -4.58
N MET A 205 1.70 -1.51 -3.97
CA MET A 205 0.59 -2.37 -3.58
C MET A 205 -0.69 -1.87 -4.21
N TYR A 206 -1.52 -2.76 -4.74
CA TYR A 206 -2.79 -2.35 -5.29
C TYR A 206 -3.88 -3.38 -5.05
N THR A 207 -5.12 -2.90 -5.02
CA THR A 207 -6.31 -3.74 -4.93
C THR A 207 -6.96 -3.88 -6.30
N ARG A 208 -7.59 -5.02 -6.54
CA ARG A 208 -8.53 -5.22 -7.65
C ARG A 208 -9.61 -6.22 -7.31
N VAL A 209 -10.74 -6.15 -8.00
CA VAL A 209 -11.81 -7.12 -7.89
C VAL A 209 -11.48 -8.35 -8.75
N GLN A 210 -11.78 -9.54 -8.23
CA GLN A 210 -11.63 -10.78 -8.99
C GLN A 210 -12.68 -10.84 -10.10
N ASN A 211 -12.26 -11.16 -11.32
CA ASN A 211 -13.21 -11.27 -12.44
C ASN A 211 -14.14 -12.47 -12.28
N ALA A 212 -15.44 -12.24 -12.27
CA ALA A 212 -16.46 -13.28 -12.23
C ALA A 212 -16.35 -14.30 -13.38
N ASP A 213 -15.82 -13.90 -14.55
CA ASP A 213 -15.61 -14.78 -15.70
C ASP A 213 -14.51 -15.82 -15.47
N VAL A 214 -13.53 -15.52 -14.61
CA VAL A 214 -12.47 -16.48 -14.22
C VAL A 214 -13.03 -17.52 -13.26
N ILE A 215 -13.95 -17.11 -12.37
CA ILE A 215 -14.63 -18.03 -11.43
C ILE A 215 -15.44 -19.10 -12.19
N ARG A 216 -16.07 -18.73 -13.29
CA ARG A 216 -16.86 -19.66 -14.12
C ARG A 216 -16.00 -20.67 -14.89
N ARG A 217 -14.75 -20.33 -15.19
CA ARG A 217 -13.81 -21.21 -15.88
C ARG A 217 -12.87 -21.92 -14.89
N ARG A 218 -13.43 -22.69 -13.98
CA ARG A 218 -12.73 -23.51 -12.96
C ARG A 218 -11.56 -24.40 -13.47
N CYS A 219 -11.19 -24.30 -14.73
CA CYS A 219 -10.22 -25.18 -15.39
C CYS A 219 -8.89 -24.51 -15.78
N CYS A 220 -8.74 -23.19 -15.65
CA CYS A 220 -7.48 -22.53 -15.97
C CYS A 220 -6.75 -22.14 -14.68
N LYS A 221 -5.53 -22.68 -14.49
CA LYS A 221 -4.60 -22.15 -13.47
C LYS A 221 -4.50 -20.64 -13.66
N GLU A 222 -5.01 -19.87 -12.68
CA GLU A 222 -4.90 -18.43 -12.70
C GLU A 222 -3.43 -18.03 -12.80
N ARG A 223 -3.08 -17.46 -13.94
CA ARG A 223 -1.75 -16.89 -14.12
C ARG A 223 -1.64 -15.64 -13.28
N MET A 224 -0.51 -15.47 -12.61
CA MET A 224 -0.19 -14.19 -11.99
C MET A 224 -0.10 -13.10 -13.06
N THR A 225 -0.58 -11.90 -12.75
CA THR A 225 -0.45 -10.73 -13.61
C THR A 225 1.03 -10.47 -13.88
N ARG A 226 1.38 -10.20 -15.13
CA ARG A 226 2.78 -10.00 -15.51
C ARG A 226 3.39 -8.82 -14.77
N GLY A 227 4.51 -9.09 -14.09
CA GLY A 227 5.22 -8.06 -13.32
C GLY A 227 4.78 -7.94 -11.86
N VAL A 228 3.92 -8.82 -11.37
CA VAL A 228 3.55 -8.94 -9.96
C VAL A 228 4.50 -9.91 -9.29
N ASN A 229 5.04 -9.54 -8.12
CA ASN A 229 5.94 -10.39 -7.33
C ASN A 229 5.16 -11.22 -6.30
N TYR A 230 4.12 -10.63 -5.71
CA TYR A 230 3.27 -11.26 -4.71
C TYR A 230 1.80 -11.04 -5.06
N ARG A 231 1.01 -12.11 -5.05
CA ARG A 231 -0.45 -12.04 -5.14
C ARG A 231 -1.06 -12.55 -3.84
N ILE A 232 -1.91 -11.75 -3.25
CA ILE A 232 -2.71 -12.07 -2.08
C ILE A 232 -4.13 -12.29 -2.55
N ASP A 233 -4.55 -13.56 -2.65
CA ASP A 233 -5.93 -13.92 -2.92
C ASP A 233 -6.70 -13.87 -1.60
N LEU A 234 -7.46 -12.80 -1.40
CA LEU A 234 -8.19 -12.55 -0.17
C LEU A 234 -9.57 -13.20 -0.26
N HIS A 235 -9.87 -14.11 0.68
CA HIS A 235 -11.11 -14.86 0.68
C HIS A 235 -12.15 -14.27 1.61
N ASN A 236 -11.74 -13.87 2.80
CA ASN A 236 -12.62 -13.28 3.80
C ASN A 236 -11.84 -12.43 4.81
N ILE A 237 -12.56 -11.62 5.58
CA ILE A 237 -12.11 -10.99 6.81
C ILE A 237 -13.11 -11.38 7.89
N ASP A 238 -12.62 -11.98 8.96
CA ASP A 238 -13.46 -12.35 10.09
C ASP A 238 -13.77 -11.17 11.03
N ARG A 239 -14.58 -11.41 12.08
CA ARG A 239 -14.95 -10.40 13.07
C ARG A 239 -13.78 -9.92 13.92
N THR A 240 -12.70 -10.70 14.01
CA THR A 240 -11.47 -10.38 14.74
C THR A 240 -10.47 -9.59 13.91
N LEU A 241 -10.84 -9.24 12.67
CA LEU A 241 -9.99 -8.59 11.66
C LEU A 241 -8.81 -9.49 11.20
N GLU A 242 -8.93 -10.79 11.37
CA GLU A 242 -8.03 -11.76 10.76
C GLU A 242 -8.41 -11.98 9.30
N PHE A 243 -7.38 -12.02 8.44
CA PHE A 243 -7.57 -12.17 7.00
C PHE A 243 -7.34 -13.62 6.60
N GLU A 244 -8.33 -14.23 5.98
CA GLU A 244 -8.14 -15.49 5.26
C GLU A 244 -7.63 -15.21 3.86
N TYR A 245 -6.41 -15.63 3.57
CA TYR A 245 -5.77 -15.34 2.28
C TYR A 245 -4.86 -16.47 1.81
N THR A 246 -4.64 -16.52 0.51
CA THR A 246 -3.61 -17.36 -0.12
C THR A 246 -2.55 -16.46 -0.73
N LEU A 247 -1.28 -16.66 -0.36
CA LEU A 247 -0.14 -15.92 -0.91
C LEU A 247 0.49 -16.74 -2.04
N LYS A 248 0.58 -16.14 -3.23
CA LYS A 248 1.34 -16.67 -4.37
C LYS A 248 2.55 -15.79 -4.64
N THR A 249 3.70 -16.39 -4.87
CA THR A 249 4.97 -15.69 -5.18
C THR A 249 5.50 -16.14 -6.54
N MET A 250 6.16 -15.21 -7.25
CA MET A 250 6.95 -15.53 -8.44
C MET A 250 8.31 -16.08 -8.07
#